data_483b00fe3a4edf81641df4b920c851e8
#
_entry.id   483b00fe3a4edf81641df4b920c851e8
#
_cell.length_a   1.000
_cell.length_b   1.000
_cell.length_c   1.000
_cell.angle_alpha   90.00
_cell.angle_beta   90.00
_cell.angle_gamma   90.00
#
_symmetry.space_group_name_H-M   'P 1'
#
loop_
_entity.id
_entity.type
_entity.pdbx_description
1 polymer ?
#
loop_
_entity_poly.entity_id
_entity_poly.type
_entity_poly.pdbx_seq_one_letter_code
_entity_poly.pdbx_strand_id
1 'polypeptide(L)'
;MLIYLLAFFFFLDSVHAVSIYNNTTTSTTSVIDAGGAGDGPIVVLHGVASSVANMILLAEWLSLSFNRPVFNIEIGNGFRNSFFMPLNTQLNLLCDTIYNNSALLNGFDFIGLSQGGLLARGYLNKCNKFPVRNLITIVSPHGGVIEDMSIDMYTDFNQKHFSISGYWRNPAQLEKYLIKCSYLPFINNEIVHPLSLQYKNRILSLKNFIIIWSPNDDTFYPVESAKFSFFDRDFNVIPLRDTLIYIDDTLGLKKLDNDNRLHIHKTNCTHTQHRDPICFPQLYDILKNYLFT
;
A
#
# COMPACT_ATOMS: atom_id res chain seq x y z
N MET A 1 8.88 -6.39 -16.37
CA MET A 1 9.68 -5.47 -15.48
C MET A 1 10.02 -6.13 -14.16
N LEU A 2 9.09 -6.80 -13.50
CA LEU A 2 9.37 -7.56 -12.25
C LEU A 2 10.40 -8.68 -12.45
N ILE A 3 10.36 -9.39 -13.60
CA ILE A 3 11.36 -10.41 -13.99
C ILE A 3 12.77 -9.82 -14.10
N TYR A 4 12.89 -8.60 -14.63
CA TYR A 4 14.18 -7.90 -14.70
C TYR A 4 14.67 -7.45 -13.32
N LEU A 5 13.78 -7.11 -12.39
CA LEU A 5 14.12 -6.84 -11.00
C LEU A 5 14.65 -8.12 -10.32
N LEU A 6 14.00 -9.26 -10.50
CA LEU A 6 14.46 -10.55 -9.97
C LEU A 6 15.79 -10.99 -10.58
N ALA A 7 15.98 -10.85 -11.91
CA ALA A 7 17.25 -11.16 -12.60
C ALA A 7 18.38 -10.24 -12.16
N PHE A 8 18.10 -8.95 -11.94
CA PHE A 8 19.10 -7.98 -11.48
C PHE A 8 19.60 -8.29 -10.06
N PHE A 9 18.76 -8.83 -9.18
CA PHE A 9 19.16 -9.25 -7.84
C PHE A 9 20.03 -10.49 -7.83
N PHE A 10 19.82 -11.46 -8.72
CA PHE A 10 20.69 -12.64 -8.82
C PHE A 10 22.07 -12.32 -9.40
N PHE A 11 22.21 -11.24 -10.17
CA PHE A 11 23.51 -10.79 -10.73
C PHE A 11 24.33 -9.94 -9.75
N LEU A 12 23.71 -9.24 -8.80
CA LEU A 12 24.43 -8.37 -7.82
C LEU A 12 25.06 -9.16 -6.67
N ASP A 13 24.53 -10.35 -6.32
CA ASP A 13 25.11 -11.19 -5.27
C ASP A 13 26.47 -11.83 -5.65
N SER A 14 26.86 -11.75 -6.93
CA SER A 14 28.16 -12.31 -7.39
C SER A 14 29.35 -11.35 -7.32
N VAL A 15 29.18 -10.09 -6.96
CA VAL A 15 30.24 -9.06 -7.08
C VAL A 15 30.67 -8.41 -5.76
N HIS A 16 29.90 -8.43 -4.68
CA HIS A 16 30.33 -7.86 -3.38
C HIS A 16 29.77 -8.63 -2.17
N ALA A 17 30.38 -9.76 -1.87
CA ALA A 17 30.32 -10.36 -0.54
C ALA A 17 31.46 -9.77 0.30
N VAL A 18 31.22 -8.82 1.14
CA VAL A 18 31.71 -8.54 2.50
C VAL A 18 31.26 -7.14 2.89
N SER A 19 30.15 -7.02 3.55
CA SER A 19 29.90 -5.92 4.48
C SER A 19 29.08 -6.44 5.65
N ILE A 20 29.63 -6.23 6.80
CA ILE A 20 29.22 -6.66 8.14
C ILE A 20 27.73 -6.40 8.36
N TYR A 21 26.98 -7.48 8.59
CA TYR A 21 25.55 -7.47 8.90
C TYR A 21 25.31 -6.86 10.28
N ASN A 22 24.88 -5.62 10.33
CA ASN A 22 24.07 -5.14 11.44
C ASN A 22 22.60 -5.33 11.05
N ASN A 23 21.98 -6.40 11.54
CA ASN A 23 20.55 -6.65 11.45
C ASN A 23 19.80 -5.64 12.32
N THR A 24 19.67 -4.39 11.88
CA THR A 24 18.70 -3.48 12.47
C THR A 24 17.34 -3.80 11.86
N THR A 25 16.52 -4.56 12.60
CA THR A 25 15.11 -4.86 12.27
C THR A 25 14.18 -3.70 12.66
N THR A 26 14.72 -2.52 12.91
CA THR A 26 13.96 -1.33 13.33
C THR A 26 13.64 -0.45 12.12
N SER A 27 12.36 -0.07 11.98
CA SER A 27 11.95 0.96 11.03
C SER A 27 12.36 2.34 11.55
N THR A 28 12.65 3.26 10.64
CA THR A 28 13.00 4.64 10.94
C THR A 28 11.97 5.60 10.35
N THR A 29 11.95 6.84 10.83
CA THR A 29 11.04 7.88 10.34
C THR A 29 11.84 9.15 10.11
N SER A 30 11.76 9.73 8.92
CA SER A 30 12.19 11.11 8.68
C SER A 30 10.98 12.04 8.77
N VAL A 31 11.18 13.20 9.39
CA VAL A 31 10.12 14.21 9.55
C VAL A 31 10.48 15.41 8.68
N ILE A 32 9.51 15.85 7.88
CA ILE A 32 9.58 17.07 7.10
C ILE A 32 8.48 17.97 7.64
N ASP A 33 8.89 19.10 8.24
CA ASP A 33 7.98 20.02 8.91
C ASP A 33 8.05 21.41 8.26
N ALA A 34 6.94 21.84 7.70
CA ALA A 34 6.78 23.19 7.14
C ALA A 34 6.40 24.24 8.20
N GLY A 35 6.33 23.86 9.48
CA GLY A 35 6.02 24.76 10.61
C GLY A 35 4.55 25.15 10.74
N GLY A 36 3.64 24.47 10.03
CA GLY A 36 2.21 24.79 10.03
C GLY A 36 1.40 24.06 11.10
N ALA A 37 0.35 24.71 11.58
CA ALA A 37 -0.65 24.16 12.49
C ALA A 37 -1.88 23.59 11.74
N GLY A 38 -1.66 22.88 10.63
CA GLY A 38 -2.75 22.26 9.86
C GLY A 38 -3.46 21.12 10.61
N ASP A 39 -4.41 20.46 9.97
CA ASP A 39 -5.29 19.39 10.54
C ASP A 39 -4.56 18.13 11.01
N GLY A 40 -3.35 18.25 11.53
CA GLY A 40 -2.49 17.19 12.02
C GLY A 40 -1.59 16.57 10.93
N PRO A 41 -0.76 15.60 11.31
CA PRO A 41 0.30 15.08 10.44
C PRO A 41 -0.21 14.21 9.28
N ILE A 42 0.66 14.11 8.25
CA ILE A 42 0.52 13.14 7.17
C ILE A 42 1.60 12.08 7.37
N VAL A 43 1.23 10.82 7.22
CA VAL A 43 2.19 9.70 7.15
C VAL A 43 2.31 9.26 5.71
N VAL A 44 3.55 9.06 5.23
CA VAL A 44 3.84 8.58 3.87
C VAL A 44 4.59 7.26 3.97
N LEU A 45 4.21 6.30 3.12
CA LEU A 45 4.82 4.98 3.08
C LEU A 45 5.18 4.56 1.65
N HIS A 46 6.43 4.14 1.47
CA HIS A 46 6.98 3.67 0.20
C HIS A 46 6.47 2.28 -0.23
N GLY A 47 6.67 1.94 -1.51
CA GLY A 47 6.32 0.65 -2.08
C GLY A 47 7.40 -0.42 -1.98
N VAL A 48 7.21 -1.52 -2.72
CA VAL A 48 8.18 -2.61 -2.87
C VAL A 48 9.44 -2.12 -3.61
N ALA A 49 10.58 -2.70 -3.26
CA ALA A 49 11.89 -2.34 -3.84
C ALA A 49 12.11 -0.81 -3.83
N SER A 50 11.73 -0.15 -2.74
CA SER A 50 11.80 1.29 -2.54
C SER A 50 12.22 1.61 -1.10
N SER A 51 12.39 2.89 -0.80
CA SER A 51 12.83 3.38 0.50
C SER A 51 12.33 4.79 0.76
N VAL A 52 12.51 5.28 1.98
CA VAL A 52 12.30 6.69 2.37
C VAL A 52 12.96 7.66 1.38
N ALA A 53 14.18 7.35 0.91
CA ALA A 53 14.91 8.22 -0.02
C ALA A 53 14.16 8.45 -1.34
N ASN A 54 13.43 7.44 -1.82
CA ASN A 54 12.63 7.56 -3.04
C ASN A 54 11.33 8.39 -2.84
N MET A 55 10.94 8.65 -1.59
CA MET A 55 9.71 9.36 -1.26
C MET A 55 9.96 10.80 -0.80
N ILE A 56 11.23 11.24 -0.72
CA ILE A 56 11.60 12.58 -0.19
C ILE A 56 10.90 13.69 -0.96
N LEU A 57 10.97 13.69 -2.29
CA LEU A 57 10.36 14.74 -3.10
C LEU A 57 8.84 14.84 -2.89
N LEU A 58 8.16 13.68 -2.82
CA LEU A 58 6.72 13.66 -2.54
C LEU A 58 6.42 14.17 -1.13
N ALA A 59 7.19 13.77 -0.12
CA ALA A 59 6.98 14.16 1.25
C ALA A 59 7.24 15.65 1.47
N GLU A 60 8.28 16.22 0.87
CA GLU A 60 8.58 17.66 0.90
C GLU A 60 7.47 18.46 0.21
N TRP A 61 7.06 18.02 -0.98
CA TRP A 61 5.99 18.66 -1.71
C TRP A 61 4.66 18.64 -0.94
N LEU A 62 4.29 17.51 -0.31
CA LEU A 62 3.09 17.41 0.53
C LEU A 62 3.17 18.39 1.72
N SER A 63 4.32 18.43 2.41
CA SER A 63 4.50 19.31 3.55
C SER A 63 4.35 20.79 3.17
N LEU A 64 4.99 21.21 2.08
CA LEU A 64 4.92 22.58 1.59
C LEU A 64 3.53 22.93 1.03
N SER A 65 2.92 22.03 0.25
CA SER A 65 1.63 22.30 -0.41
C SER A 65 0.46 22.38 0.56
N PHE A 66 0.49 21.60 1.64
CA PHE A 66 -0.61 21.51 2.61
C PHE A 66 -0.27 22.13 3.96
N ASN A 67 0.94 22.68 4.13
CA ASN A 67 1.43 23.31 5.37
C ASN A 67 1.25 22.39 6.59
N ARG A 68 1.67 21.11 6.46
CA ARG A 68 1.50 20.05 7.47
C ARG A 68 2.77 19.25 7.66
N PRO A 69 3.08 18.79 8.89
CA PRO A 69 4.21 17.88 9.10
C PRO A 69 3.97 16.54 8.40
N VAL A 70 5.01 16.04 7.72
CA VAL A 70 4.98 14.76 7.01
C VAL A 70 5.97 13.78 7.62
N PHE A 71 5.47 12.64 8.05
CA PHE A 71 6.27 11.52 8.56
C PHE A 71 6.47 10.50 7.46
N ASN A 72 7.67 10.50 6.87
CA ASN A 72 8.06 9.55 5.84
C ASN A 72 8.70 8.32 6.51
N ILE A 73 8.01 7.17 6.48
CA ILE A 73 8.38 5.98 7.26
C ILE A 73 9.18 5.00 6.39
N GLU A 74 10.31 4.52 6.95
CA GLU A 74 11.11 3.44 6.40
C GLU A 74 10.73 2.10 7.06
N ILE A 75 10.49 1.06 6.28
CA ILE A 75 10.26 -0.30 6.78
C ILE A 75 11.57 -1.08 6.78
N GLY A 76 12.07 -1.39 7.99
CA GLY A 76 13.34 -2.10 8.17
C GLY A 76 14.51 -1.34 7.55
N ASN A 77 15.26 -1.96 6.65
CA ASN A 77 16.33 -1.30 5.89
C ASN A 77 15.89 -0.87 4.48
N GLY A 78 14.60 -0.54 4.29
CA GLY A 78 14.04 0.05 3.09
C GLY A 78 13.97 -0.91 1.91
N PHE A 79 14.71 -0.60 0.86
CA PHE A 79 14.67 -1.29 -0.42
C PHE A 79 14.70 -2.83 -0.29
N ARG A 80 15.64 -3.36 0.49
CA ARG A 80 15.78 -4.80 0.66
C ARG A 80 14.61 -5.40 1.43
N ASN A 81 14.24 -4.83 2.57
CA ASN A 81 13.18 -5.37 3.42
C ASN A 81 11.80 -5.20 2.79
N SER A 82 11.56 -4.13 2.02
CA SER A 82 10.29 -3.97 1.31
C SER A 82 10.03 -5.08 0.29
N PHE A 83 11.07 -5.77 -0.19
CA PHE A 83 10.97 -6.89 -1.12
C PHE A 83 11.09 -8.26 -0.42
N PHE A 84 12.15 -8.45 0.42
CA PHE A 84 12.52 -9.75 1.00
C PHE A 84 11.92 -10.02 2.38
N MET A 85 11.01 -9.20 2.86
CA MET A 85 10.30 -9.42 4.11
C MET A 85 8.80 -9.58 3.82
N PRO A 86 8.12 -10.63 4.33
CA PRO A 86 6.70 -10.81 4.09
C PRO A 86 5.88 -9.65 4.68
N LEU A 87 4.76 -9.31 4.03
CA LEU A 87 3.95 -8.15 4.40
C LEU A 87 3.46 -8.15 5.83
N ASN A 88 3.15 -9.32 6.40
CA ASN A 88 2.75 -9.40 7.82
C ASN A 88 3.85 -8.95 8.77
N THR A 89 5.12 -9.23 8.46
CA THR A 89 6.26 -8.77 9.25
C THR A 89 6.49 -7.27 9.06
N GLN A 90 6.42 -6.78 7.81
CA GLN A 90 6.49 -5.35 7.52
C GLN A 90 5.37 -4.58 8.25
N LEU A 91 4.16 -5.13 8.27
CA LEU A 91 3.03 -4.53 8.96
C LEU A 91 3.25 -4.43 10.47
N ASN A 92 3.83 -5.45 11.11
CA ASN A 92 4.15 -5.39 12.53
C ASN A 92 5.16 -4.26 12.82
N LEU A 93 6.23 -4.15 12.03
CA LEU A 93 7.21 -3.06 12.15
C LEU A 93 6.56 -1.69 11.95
N LEU A 94 5.67 -1.56 10.97
CA LEU A 94 4.93 -0.32 10.74
C LEU A 94 4.05 0.06 11.94
N CYS A 95 3.34 -0.92 12.52
CA CYS A 95 2.52 -0.69 13.72
C CYS A 95 3.36 -0.19 14.89
N ASP A 96 4.49 -0.83 15.15
CA ASP A 96 5.40 -0.46 16.23
C ASP A 96 6.01 0.94 15.99
N THR A 97 6.39 1.26 14.75
CA THR A 97 6.91 2.58 14.38
C THR A 97 5.89 3.68 14.64
N ILE A 98 4.64 3.47 14.22
CA ILE A 98 3.57 4.44 14.43
C ILE A 98 3.25 4.57 15.93
N TYR A 99 3.18 3.48 16.67
CA TYR A 99 2.86 3.49 18.12
C TYR A 99 3.93 4.18 18.96
N ASN A 100 5.17 4.16 18.51
CA ASN A 100 6.28 4.84 19.20
C ASN A 100 6.39 6.33 18.84
N ASN A 101 5.52 6.84 17.98
CA ASN A 101 5.53 8.25 17.58
C ASN A 101 4.34 9.02 18.18
N SER A 102 4.60 9.73 19.28
CA SER A 102 3.57 10.49 20.01
C SER A 102 2.93 11.62 19.19
N ALA A 103 3.59 12.13 18.15
CA ALA A 103 3.02 13.14 17.26
C ALA A 103 1.82 12.61 16.45
N LEU A 104 1.65 11.29 16.33
CA LEU A 104 0.56 10.65 15.62
C LEU A 104 -0.64 10.27 16.51
N LEU A 105 -0.53 10.48 17.82
CA LEU A 105 -1.52 10.05 18.83
C LEU A 105 -2.94 10.53 18.54
N ASN A 106 -3.09 11.76 18.08
CA ASN A 106 -4.37 12.40 17.82
C ASN A 106 -4.93 12.13 16.40
N GLY A 107 -4.32 11.20 15.69
CA GLY A 107 -4.70 10.81 14.34
C GLY A 107 -3.93 11.55 13.25
N PHE A 108 -3.95 10.94 12.07
CA PHE A 108 -3.17 11.38 10.91
C PHE A 108 -3.87 10.98 9.60
N ASP A 109 -3.45 11.58 8.49
CA ASP A 109 -3.79 11.12 7.17
C ASP A 109 -2.71 10.17 6.67
N PHE A 110 -3.09 9.05 6.07
CA PHE A 110 -2.14 8.04 5.65
C PHE A 110 -2.08 7.95 4.13
N ILE A 111 -0.92 8.20 3.55
CA ILE A 111 -0.64 8.10 2.12
C ILE A 111 0.29 6.91 1.89
N GLY A 112 -0.16 5.92 1.13
CA GLY A 112 0.65 4.77 0.74
C GLY A 112 0.80 4.66 -0.77
N LEU A 113 2.05 4.56 -1.25
CA LEU A 113 2.36 4.35 -2.66
C LEU A 113 2.55 2.84 -2.92
N SER A 114 1.89 2.29 -3.96
CA SER A 114 2.08 0.91 -4.38
C SER A 114 1.85 -0.08 -3.22
N GLN A 115 2.77 -1.00 -2.94
CA GLN A 115 2.72 -1.88 -1.76
C GLN A 115 2.50 -1.12 -0.44
N GLY A 116 3.00 0.12 -0.34
CA GLY A 116 2.80 0.97 0.83
C GLY A 116 1.32 1.24 1.13
N GLY A 117 0.46 1.33 0.12
CA GLY A 117 -0.98 1.47 0.31
C GLY A 117 -1.64 0.20 0.83
N LEU A 118 -1.13 -1.00 0.48
CA LEU A 118 -1.57 -2.25 1.10
C LEU A 118 -1.19 -2.31 2.58
N LEU A 119 0.02 -1.86 2.93
CA LEU A 119 0.49 -1.81 4.32
C LEU A 119 -0.27 -0.75 5.13
N ALA A 120 -0.55 0.43 4.55
CA ALA A 120 -1.36 1.48 5.19
C ALA A 120 -2.78 0.97 5.51
N ARG A 121 -3.40 0.25 4.57
CA ARG A 121 -4.68 -0.43 4.79
C ARG A 121 -4.57 -1.57 5.83
N GLY A 122 -3.48 -2.32 5.80
CA GLY A 122 -3.18 -3.33 6.81
C GLY A 122 -3.05 -2.73 8.21
N TYR A 123 -2.39 -1.57 8.36
CA TYR A 123 -2.32 -0.83 9.62
C TYR A 123 -3.72 -0.48 10.12
N LEU A 124 -4.56 0.11 9.27
CA LEU A 124 -5.93 0.44 9.61
C LEU A 124 -6.71 -0.82 10.06
N ASN A 125 -6.60 -1.92 9.32
CA ASN A 125 -7.34 -3.15 9.62
C ASN A 125 -6.85 -3.83 10.92
N LYS A 126 -5.55 -3.95 11.13
CA LYS A 126 -4.97 -4.77 12.20
C LYS A 126 -4.59 -3.96 13.44
N CYS A 127 -4.04 -2.76 13.29
CA CYS A 127 -3.44 -2.01 14.36
C CYS A 127 -4.35 -0.85 14.83
N ASN A 128 -4.44 0.21 14.07
CA ASN A 128 -5.31 1.38 14.23
C ASN A 128 -5.46 1.90 15.68
N LYS A 129 -4.37 1.84 16.48
CA LYS A 129 -4.35 2.40 17.84
C LYS A 129 -4.42 3.93 17.80
N PHE A 130 -3.69 4.52 16.83
CA PHE A 130 -3.80 5.94 16.50
C PHE A 130 -4.65 6.04 15.24
N PRO A 131 -5.75 6.84 15.27
CA PRO A 131 -6.75 6.77 14.22
C PRO A 131 -6.25 7.35 12.89
N VAL A 132 -6.53 6.64 11.80
CA VAL A 132 -6.38 7.17 10.44
C VAL A 132 -7.65 7.94 10.07
N ARG A 133 -7.51 9.20 9.68
CA ARG A 133 -8.63 10.04 9.24
C ARG A 133 -8.95 9.82 7.78
N ASN A 134 -8.02 10.14 6.90
CA ASN A 134 -8.11 9.83 5.48
C ASN A 134 -7.07 8.75 5.13
N LEU A 135 -7.50 7.72 4.43
CA LEU A 135 -6.60 6.76 3.82
C LEU A 135 -6.49 7.08 2.32
N ILE A 136 -5.30 7.38 1.86
CA ILE A 136 -4.99 7.72 0.48
C ILE A 136 -4.04 6.66 -0.06
N THR A 137 -4.47 5.95 -1.10
CA THR A 137 -3.63 4.94 -1.75
C THR A 137 -3.36 5.36 -3.19
N ILE A 138 -2.09 5.37 -3.55
CA ILE A 138 -1.64 5.79 -4.87
C ILE A 138 -1.08 4.56 -5.58
N VAL A 139 -1.68 4.18 -6.70
CA VAL A 139 -1.32 3.01 -7.53
C VAL A 139 -1.02 1.76 -6.69
N SER A 140 -1.92 1.44 -5.77
CA SER A 140 -1.76 0.33 -4.82
C SER A 140 -2.56 -0.88 -5.26
N PRO A 141 -1.96 -2.08 -5.39
CA PRO A 141 -2.61 -3.24 -6.00
C PRO A 141 -3.62 -3.93 -5.06
N HIS A 142 -4.73 -3.27 -4.76
CA HIS A 142 -5.78 -3.77 -3.86
C HIS A 142 -6.47 -5.05 -4.35
N GLY A 143 -6.50 -5.26 -5.65
CA GLY A 143 -6.98 -6.48 -6.28
C GLY A 143 -5.92 -7.57 -6.45
N GLY A 144 -4.70 -7.31 -5.98
CA GLY A 144 -3.54 -8.18 -6.19
C GLY A 144 -2.85 -7.94 -7.53
N VAL A 145 -1.78 -8.68 -7.75
CA VAL A 145 -0.99 -8.64 -8.99
C VAL A 145 -0.83 -10.03 -9.57
N ILE A 146 -0.63 -10.08 -10.87
CA ILE A 146 -0.22 -11.29 -11.58
C ILE A 146 0.74 -10.94 -12.72
N GLU A 147 1.72 -11.79 -12.93
CA GLU A 147 2.57 -11.79 -14.13
C GLU A 147 2.74 -13.24 -14.60
N ASP A 148 3.12 -13.40 -15.87
CA ASP A 148 3.49 -14.71 -16.40
C ASP A 148 4.88 -15.11 -15.85
N MET A 149 4.84 -15.77 -14.71
CA MET A 149 6.04 -16.26 -14.03
C MET A 149 5.95 -17.77 -13.86
N SER A 150 7.04 -18.48 -14.18
CA SER A 150 7.19 -19.90 -13.91
C SER A 150 7.36 -20.23 -12.41
N ILE A 151 7.29 -19.24 -11.53
CA ILE A 151 7.50 -19.36 -10.08
C ILE A 151 6.15 -19.51 -9.37
N ASP A 152 6.00 -20.56 -8.57
CA ASP A 152 4.83 -20.74 -7.70
C ASP A 152 4.92 -19.82 -6.46
N MET A 153 4.20 -18.68 -6.50
CA MET A 153 4.18 -17.71 -5.42
C MET A 153 3.50 -18.21 -4.15
N TYR A 154 2.79 -19.33 -4.19
CA TYR A 154 2.05 -19.88 -3.05
C TYR A 154 2.81 -20.94 -2.26
N THR A 155 4.10 -21.18 -2.57
CA THR A 155 4.94 -22.03 -1.74
C THR A 155 5.17 -21.41 -0.38
N ASP A 156 5.34 -22.24 0.67
CA ASP A 156 5.62 -21.74 2.01
C ASP A 156 6.92 -20.90 2.06
N PHE A 157 7.90 -21.23 1.22
CA PHE A 157 9.13 -20.46 1.09
C PHE A 157 8.83 -19.05 0.57
N ASN A 158 8.14 -18.93 -0.57
CA ASN A 158 7.86 -17.63 -1.18
C ASN A 158 6.97 -16.76 -0.28
N GLN A 159 5.96 -17.34 0.38
CA GLN A 159 5.09 -16.63 1.32
C GLN A 159 5.83 -16.10 2.56
N LYS A 160 6.94 -16.74 2.94
CA LYS A 160 7.77 -16.35 4.10
C LYS A 160 8.92 -15.40 3.76
N HIS A 161 9.29 -15.27 2.48
CA HIS A 161 10.49 -14.53 2.09
C HIS A 161 10.26 -13.37 1.12
N PHE A 162 9.11 -13.34 0.40
CA PHE A 162 8.84 -12.29 -0.58
C PHE A 162 7.55 -11.56 -0.27
N SER A 163 7.60 -10.25 -0.20
CA SER A 163 6.42 -9.41 0.04
C SER A 163 5.35 -9.57 -1.04
N ILE A 164 5.78 -9.67 -2.30
CA ILE A 164 4.90 -9.78 -3.47
C ILE A 164 4.02 -11.02 -3.40
N SER A 165 4.53 -12.12 -2.84
CA SER A 165 3.74 -13.35 -2.63
C SER A 165 2.49 -13.11 -1.78
N GLY A 166 2.53 -12.13 -0.86
CA GLY A 166 1.43 -11.77 0.01
C GLY A 166 0.26 -11.06 -0.69
N TYR A 167 0.43 -10.63 -1.95
CA TYR A 167 -0.64 -10.01 -2.77
C TYR A 167 -0.65 -10.54 -4.21
N TRP A 168 0.01 -11.68 -4.44
CA TRP A 168 -0.09 -12.40 -5.70
C TRP A 168 -1.47 -13.02 -5.83
N ARG A 169 -2.22 -12.70 -6.89
CA ARG A 169 -3.58 -13.18 -7.10
C ARG A 169 -3.75 -13.73 -8.50
N ASN A 170 -3.52 -15.05 -8.65
CA ASN A 170 -3.69 -15.76 -9.91
C ASN A 170 -5.15 -16.20 -10.04
N PRO A 171 -5.93 -15.68 -11.00
CA PRO A 171 -7.34 -16.03 -11.18
C PRO A 171 -7.54 -17.51 -11.60
N ALA A 172 -6.57 -18.12 -12.30
CA ALA A 172 -6.61 -19.53 -12.63
C ALA A 172 -6.34 -20.45 -11.41
N GLN A 173 -5.82 -19.90 -10.30
CA GLN A 173 -5.51 -20.62 -9.06
C GLN A 173 -6.17 -19.94 -7.84
N LEU A 174 -7.39 -19.44 -7.99
CA LEU A 174 -8.07 -18.64 -6.97
C LEU A 174 -8.24 -19.42 -5.64
N GLU A 175 -8.55 -20.68 -5.68
CA GLU A 175 -8.65 -21.51 -4.48
C GLU A 175 -7.30 -21.58 -3.74
N LYS A 176 -6.20 -21.77 -4.48
CA LYS A 176 -4.86 -21.78 -3.90
C LYS A 176 -4.48 -20.42 -3.32
N TYR A 177 -4.85 -19.34 -3.99
CA TYR A 177 -4.71 -17.98 -3.48
C TYR A 177 -5.43 -17.80 -2.14
N LEU A 178 -6.71 -18.18 -2.04
CA LEU A 178 -7.50 -18.02 -0.81
C LEU A 178 -6.94 -18.83 0.36
N ILE A 179 -6.34 -20.00 0.10
CA ILE A 179 -5.81 -20.89 1.15
C ILE A 179 -4.36 -20.55 1.53
N LYS A 180 -3.53 -20.15 0.57
CA LYS A 180 -2.07 -20.05 0.75
C LYS A 180 -1.54 -18.61 0.82
N CYS A 181 -2.23 -17.64 0.21
CA CYS A 181 -1.78 -16.26 0.27
C CYS A 181 -1.97 -15.71 1.69
N SER A 182 -0.87 -15.25 2.30
CA SER A 182 -0.81 -14.96 3.73
C SER A 182 -1.29 -13.55 4.11
N TYR A 183 -1.59 -12.67 3.15
CA TYR A 183 -1.89 -11.28 3.43
C TYR A 183 -3.17 -10.77 2.76
N LEU A 184 -3.22 -10.71 1.43
CA LEU A 184 -4.27 -10.01 0.70
C LEU A 184 -5.68 -10.56 0.96
N PRO A 185 -5.94 -11.89 0.96
CA PRO A 185 -7.28 -12.42 1.20
C PRO A 185 -7.84 -12.00 2.56
N PHE A 186 -6.96 -11.87 3.57
CA PHE A 186 -7.34 -11.44 4.93
C PHE A 186 -7.69 -9.95 4.97
N ILE A 187 -6.81 -9.07 4.45
CA ILE A 187 -7.09 -7.63 4.49
C ILE A 187 -8.21 -7.20 3.55
N ASN A 188 -8.57 -8.05 2.58
CA ASN A 188 -9.71 -7.86 1.69
C ASN A 188 -11.01 -8.46 2.26
N ASN A 189 -10.96 -9.21 3.38
CA ASN A 189 -12.11 -10.01 3.83
C ASN A 189 -12.68 -10.94 2.73
N GLU A 190 -11.81 -11.43 1.82
CA GLU A 190 -12.18 -12.45 0.82
C GLU A 190 -12.40 -13.83 1.48
N ILE A 191 -11.85 -14.01 2.67
CA ILE A 191 -12.07 -15.17 3.54
C ILE A 191 -12.60 -14.70 4.88
N VAL A 192 -13.50 -15.49 5.48
CA VAL A 192 -14.01 -15.21 6.82
C VAL A 192 -12.95 -15.59 7.86
N HIS A 193 -12.64 -14.65 8.77
CA HIS A 193 -11.70 -14.85 9.85
C HIS A 193 -12.17 -14.09 11.12
N PRO A 194 -11.65 -14.40 12.32
CA PRO A 194 -12.15 -13.81 13.57
C PRO A 194 -12.16 -12.28 13.64
N LEU A 195 -11.32 -11.62 12.83
CA LEU A 195 -11.21 -10.16 12.82
C LEU A 195 -11.97 -9.50 11.63
N SER A 196 -12.70 -10.25 10.81
CA SER A 196 -13.36 -9.72 9.60
C SER A 196 -14.29 -8.54 9.91
N LEU A 197 -15.11 -8.65 10.95
CA LEU A 197 -16.01 -7.56 11.37
C LEU A 197 -15.22 -6.34 11.88
N GLN A 198 -14.14 -6.55 12.61
CA GLN A 198 -13.27 -5.48 13.08
C GLN A 198 -12.62 -4.75 11.89
N TYR A 199 -12.14 -5.47 10.89
CA TYR A 199 -11.54 -4.88 9.69
C TYR A 199 -12.56 -4.02 8.93
N LYS A 200 -13.77 -4.53 8.73
CA LYS A 200 -14.87 -3.75 8.15
C LYS A 200 -15.15 -2.47 8.94
N ASN A 201 -15.31 -2.58 10.25
CA ASN A 201 -15.62 -1.42 11.10
C ASN A 201 -14.51 -0.37 11.08
N ARG A 202 -13.25 -0.78 10.99
CA ARG A 202 -12.12 0.14 10.89
C ARG A 202 -12.04 0.85 9.54
N ILE A 203 -12.34 0.16 8.44
CA ILE A 203 -12.51 0.81 7.13
C ILE A 203 -13.66 1.83 7.20
N LEU A 204 -14.77 1.48 7.82
CA LEU A 204 -15.92 2.39 7.99
C LEU A 204 -15.66 3.57 8.92
N SER A 205 -14.62 3.54 9.74
CA SER A 205 -14.22 4.67 10.60
C SER A 205 -13.48 5.78 9.86
N LEU A 206 -13.02 5.54 8.64
CA LEU A 206 -12.36 6.56 7.82
C LEU A 206 -13.30 7.74 7.55
N LYS A 207 -12.77 8.97 7.58
CA LYS A 207 -13.44 10.15 7.03
C LYS A 207 -13.60 9.98 5.52
N ASN A 208 -12.50 9.63 4.83
CA ASN A 208 -12.49 9.32 3.41
C ASN A 208 -11.49 8.19 3.11
N PHE A 209 -11.82 7.34 2.13
CA PHE A 209 -10.90 6.44 1.48
C PHE A 209 -10.70 6.93 0.04
N ILE A 210 -9.51 7.43 -0.27
CA ILE A 210 -9.15 8.00 -1.54
C ILE A 210 -8.22 7.03 -2.27
N ILE A 211 -8.64 6.58 -3.45
CA ILE A 211 -7.91 5.67 -4.32
C ILE A 211 -7.47 6.45 -5.55
N ILE A 212 -6.18 6.54 -5.78
CA ILE A 212 -5.59 7.15 -6.97
C ILE A 212 -4.98 6.05 -7.82
N TRP A 213 -5.43 5.92 -9.06
CA TRP A 213 -4.97 4.91 -10.00
C TRP A 213 -4.58 5.54 -11.33
N SER A 214 -3.84 4.82 -12.15
CA SER A 214 -3.46 5.27 -13.50
C SER A 214 -3.58 4.14 -14.52
N PRO A 215 -4.18 4.38 -15.68
CA PRO A 215 -4.14 3.43 -16.79
C PRO A 215 -2.75 3.33 -17.43
N ASN A 216 -1.86 4.29 -17.12
CA ASN A 216 -0.49 4.33 -17.61
C ASN A 216 0.49 3.70 -16.60
N ASP A 217 -0.01 3.01 -15.56
CA ASP A 217 0.84 2.26 -14.65
C ASP A 217 1.60 1.18 -15.42
N ASP A 218 2.92 1.20 -15.31
CA ASP A 218 3.84 0.35 -16.05
C ASP A 218 4.55 -0.69 -15.15
N THR A 219 4.08 -0.85 -13.91
CA THR A 219 4.77 -1.66 -12.90
C THR A 219 4.06 -2.96 -12.58
N PHE A 220 2.74 -2.97 -12.51
CA PHE A 220 1.98 -4.17 -12.19
C PHE A 220 0.76 -4.37 -13.10
N TYR A 221 0.29 -5.60 -13.14
CA TYR A 221 -0.86 -6.01 -13.92
C TYR A 221 -1.85 -6.82 -13.06
N PRO A 222 -3.18 -6.61 -13.21
CA PRO A 222 -3.82 -5.54 -14.00
C PRO A 222 -3.73 -4.18 -13.28
N VAL A 223 -3.62 -3.09 -14.03
CA VAL A 223 -3.58 -1.73 -13.44
C VAL A 223 -4.88 -1.37 -12.72
N GLU A 224 -5.99 -1.95 -13.12
CA GLU A 224 -7.31 -1.83 -12.49
C GLU A 224 -7.35 -2.41 -11.07
N SER A 225 -6.41 -3.26 -10.71
CA SER A 225 -6.22 -3.76 -9.35
C SER A 225 -6.12 -2.63 -8.34
N ALA A 226 -5.54 -1.50 -8.73
CA ALA A 226 -5.44 -0.33 -7.86
C ALA A 226 -6.80 0.18 -7.36
N LYS A 227 -7.89 -0.07 -8.08
CA LYS A 227 -9.27 0.31 -7.71
C LYS A 227 -10.14 -0.89 -7.29
N PHE A 228 -9.53 -1.92 -6.70
CA PHE A 228 -10.22 -3.16 -6.28
C PHE A 228 -10.91 -3.93 -7.40
N SER A 229 -10.49 -3.75 -8.65
CA SER A 229 -10.93 -4.64 -9.73
C SER A 229 -10.13 -5.94 -9.69
N PHE A 230 -10.74 -7.04 -10.08
CA PHE A 230 -10.13 -8.35 -10.11
C PHE A 230 -10.12 -8.91 -11.53
N PHE A 231 -9.35 -9.97 -11.75
CA PHE A 231 -9.51 -10.82 -12.92
C PHE A 231 -10.45 -12.00 -12.64
N ASP A 232 -11.29 -12.32 -13.60
CA ASP A 232 -11.95 -13.62 -13.67
C ASP A 232 -10.98 -14.71 -14.19
N ARG A 233 -11.46 -15.96 -14.31
CA ARG A 233 -10.64 -17.08 -14.79
C ARG A 233 -10.15 -16.94 -16.24
N ASP A 234 -10.84 -16.14 -17.02
CA ASP A 234 -10.53 -15.87 -18.42
C ASP A 234 -9.71 -14.57 -18.60
N PHE A 235 -9.20 -14.03 -17.47
CA PHE A 235 -8.44 -12.78 -17.41
C PHE A 235 -9.21 -11.53 -17.87
N ASN A 236 -10.53 -11.54 -17.81
CA ASN A 236 -11.33 -10.33 -17.97
C ASN A 236 -11.36 -9.55 -16.65
N VAL A 237 -11.35 -8.23 -16.75
CA VAL A 237 -11.44 -7.34 -15.58
C VAL A 237 -12.86 -7.34 -15.04
N ILE A 238 -13.04 -7.73 -13.78
CA ILE A 238 -14.27 -7.55 -12.99
C ILE A 238 -14.13 -6.19 -12.28
N PRO A 239 -14.96 -5.19 -12.63
CA PRO A 239 -14.93 -3.89 -11.94
C PRO A 239 -15.29 -4.01 -10.45
N LEU A 240 -14.81 -3.08 -9.61
CA LEU A 240 -15.06 -3.08 -8.17
C LEU A 240 -16.53 -3.39 -7.81
N ARG A 241 -17.49 -2.70 -8.45
CA ARG A 241 -18.91 -2.81 -8.08
C ARG A 241 -19.54 -4.16 -8.43
N ASP A 242 -18.87 -4.96 -9.27
CA ASP A 242 -19.27 -6.31 -9.68
C ASP A 242 -18.51 -7.39 -8.89
N THR A 243 -17.57 -7.01 -8.02
CA THR A 243 -16.85 -7.96 -7.16
C THR A 243 -17.69 -8.38 -5.96
N LEU A 244 -17.48 -9.62 -5.46
CA LEU A 244 -18.15 -10.10 -4.25
C LEU A 244 -17.81 -9.26 -3.01
N ILE A 245 -16.58 -8.74 -2.92
CA ILE A 245 -16.20 -7.83 -1.82
C ILE A 245 -17.13 -6.63 -1.74
N TYR A 246 -17.54 -6.09 -2.89
CA TYR A 246 -18.44 -4.93 -2.95
C TYR A 246 -19.91 -5.34 -2.83
N ILE A 247 -20.35 -6.37 -3.56
CA ILE A 247 -21.76 -6.82 -3.57
C ILE A 247 -22.21 -7.18 -2.16
N ASP A 248 -21.44 -8.01 -1.46
CA ASP A 248 -21.68 -8.48 -0.09
C ASP A 248 -21.21 -7.50 0.97
N ASP A 249 -20.53 -6.43 0.54
CA ASP A 249 -19.95 -5.39 1.40
C ASP A 249 -19.08 -5.97 2.53
N THR A 250 -18.30 -6.99 2.24
CA THR A 250 -17.52 -7.71 3.25
C THR A 250 -16.47 -6.83 3.91
N LEU A 251 -15.96 -5.82 3.19
CA LEU A 251 -14.95 -4.88 3.67
C LEU A 251 -15.50 -3.49 4.02
N GLY A 252 -16.77 -3.18 3.69
CA GLY A 252 -17.37 -1.87 3.94
C GLY A 252 -17.23 -0.87 2.78
N LEU A 253 -16.73 -1.30 1.62
CA LEU A 253 -16.50 -0.41 0.46
C LEU A 253 -17.80 0.12 -0.12
N LYS A 254 -18.84 -0.72 -0.22
CA LYS A 254 -20.16 -0.31 -0.70
C LYS A 254 -20.82 0.71 0.24
N LYS A 255 -20.66 0.52 1.54
CA LYS A 255 -21.18 1.47 2.53
C LYS A 255 -20.44 2.82 2.43
N LEU A 256 -19.10 2.82 2.29
CA LEU A 256 -18.35 4.05 2.08
C LEU A 256 -18.75 4.75 0.76
N ASP A 257 -18.94 4.00 -0.32
CA ASP A 257 -19.37 4.54 -1.63
C ASP A 257 -20.76 5.20 -1.52
N ASN A 258 -21.71 4.53 -0.88
CA ASN A 258 -23.05 5.06 -0.64
C ASN A 258 -23.05 6.32 0.26
N ASP A 259 -22.10 6.42 1.18
CA ASP A 259 -21.92 7.57 2.08
C ASP A 259 -21.11 8.70 1.44
N ASN A 260 -20.71 8.60 0.17
CA ASN A 260 -19.79 9.52 -0.52
C ASN A 260 -18.44 9.70 0.22
N ARG A 261 -17.89 8.61 0.74
CA ARG A 261 -16.60 8.56 1.44
C ARG A 261 -15.56 7.65 0.76
N LEU A 262 -15.94 6.95 -0.31
CA LEU A 262 -15.04 6.23 -1.20
C LEU A 262 -14.85 7.05 -2.48
N HIS A 263 -13.62 7.47 -2.73
CA HIS A 263 -13.30 8.32 -3.87
C HIS A 263 -12.25 7.64 -4.76
N ILE A 264 -12.56 7.48 -6.04
CA ILE A 264 -11.65 6.85 -7.00
C ILE A 264 -11.27 7.90 -8.05
N HIS A 265 -10.01 8.28 -8.05
CA HIS A 265 -9.46 9.30 -8.95
C HIS A 265 -8.47 8.68 -9.93
N LYS A 266 -8.44 9.23 -11.14
CA LYS A 266 -7.55 8.83 -12.20
C LYS A 266 -6.45 9.89 -12.38
N THR A 267 -5.21 9.44 -12.55
CA THR A 267 -4.10 10.23 -13.09
C THR A 267 -3.65 9.66 -14.44
N ASN A 268 -2.73 10.36 -15.11
CA ASN A 268 -2.10 9.88 -16.35
C ASN A 268 -0.59 9.64 -16.16
N CYS A 269 -0.12 9.57 -14.93
CA CYS A 269 1.29 9.35 -14.59
C CYS A 269 1.63 7.85 -14.66
N THR A 270 2.89 7.51 -14.95
CA THR A 270 3.38 6.15 -14.77
C THR A 270 3.53 5.84 -13.27
N HIS A 271 3.80 4.59 -12.92
CA HIS A 271 3.88 4.16 -11.51
C HIS A 271 4.83 5.04 -10.68
N THR A 272 6.08 5.16 -11.12
CA THR A 272 7.10 5.89 -10.37
C THR A 272 6.93 7.41 -10.43
N GLN A 273 6.31 7.94 -11.49
CA GLN A 273 6.06 9.39 -11.62
C GLN A 273 5.16 9.94 -10.50
N HIS A 274 4.36 9.12 -9.83
CA HIS A 274 3.54 9.59 -8.72
C HIS A 274 4.34 10.13 -7.52
N ARG A 275 5.62 9.85 -7.44
CA ARG A 275 6.53 10.42 -6.42
C ARG A 275 7.43 11.53 -6.97
N ASP A 276 7.24 11.93 -8.23
CA ASP A 276 8.06 12.91 -8.92
C ASP A 276 7.29 14.18 -9.27
N PRO A 277 7.95 15.34 -9.39
CA PRO A 277 7.30 16.64 -9.64
C PRO A 277 6.37 16.67 -10.86
N ILE A 278 6.62 15.84 -11.87
CA ILE A 278 5.80 15.77 -13.09
C ILE A 278 4.33 15.39 -12.79
N CYS A 279 4.09 14.62 -11.72
CA CYS A 279 2.75 14.18 -11.34
C CYS A 279 2.08 15.09 -10.29
N PHE A 280 2.84 15.94 -9.59
CA PHE A 280 2.34 16.73 -8.47
C PHE A 280 1.15 17.64 -8.83
N PRO A 281 1.06 18.27 -10.02
CA PRO A 281 -0.13 19.03 -10.37
C PRO A 281 -1.41 18.19 -10.35
N GLN A 282 -1.38 16.96 -10.90
CA GLN A 282 -2.55 16.07 -10.89
C GLN A 282 -2.87 15.59 -9.48
N LEU A 283 -1.85 15.28 -8.67
CA LEU A 283 -2.04 14.90 -7.27
C LEU A 283 -2.61 16.06 -6.45
N TYR A 284 -2.15 17.30 -6.68
CA TYR A 284 -2.67 18.49 -6.00
C TYR A 284 -4.15 18.70 -6.25
N ASP A 285 -4.58 18.61 -7.51
CA ASP A 285 -5.98 18.79 -7.88
C ASP A 285 -6.92 17.78 -7.20
N ILE A 286 -6.42 16.60 -6.90
CA ILE A 286 -7.14 15.59 -6.15
C ILE A 286 -7.07 15.87 -4.64
N LEU A 287 -5.85 15.95 -4.10
CA LEU A 287 -5.59 15.95 -2.66
C LEU A 287 -6.05 17.20 -1.94
N LYS A 288 -6.11 18.37 -2.61
CA LYS A 288 -6.60 19.63 -2.03
C LYS A 288 -8.01 19.51 -1.45
N ASN A 289 -8.84 18.60 -1.98
CA ASN A 289 -10.20 18.39 -1.50
C ASN A 289 -10.29 17.59 -0.18
N TYR A 290 -9.18 17.00 0.27
CA TYR A 290 -9.14 16.09 1.41
C TYR A 290 -8.13 16.51 2.49
N LEU A 291 -7.10 17.27 2.12
CA LEU A 291 -5.99 17.61 3.00
C LEU A 291 -6.01 19.07 3.50
N PHE A 292 -6.91 19.91 2.99
CA PHE A 292 -7.16 21.29 3.46
C PHE A 292 -8.40 21.40 4.35
N THR A 293 -8.78 20.39 5.08
CA THR A 293 -10.03 20.43 5.89
C THR A 293 -9.78 20.52 7.38
#